data_1c1609628fc5a88ce5612e16a82dc08d
#
_entry.id   1c1609628fc5a88ce5612e16a82dc08d
#
_cell.length_a   1.000
_cell.length_b   1.000
_cell.length_c   1.000
_cell.angle_alpha   90.00
_cell.angle_beta   90.00
_cell.angle_gamma   90.00
#
_symmetry.space_group_name_H-M   'P 1'
#
loop_
_entity.id
_entity.type
_entity.pdbx_description
1 polymer ?
#
loop_
_entity_poly.entity_id
_entity_poly.type
_entity_poly.pdbx_seq_one_letter_code
_entity_poly.pdbx_strand_id
1 'polypeptide(L)'
;MDSSASSLSQKLSREAENVCRHYLPNGRKIGRYWLVGDVQNTPGRSLYVRLTGPSSGPGAAGKWTDAATGEHGDLLDLIAANLNLSTLRDTLDEARRFLSLQRPDPPRHETLPPVPTGSPEAARRLWAISSPITNTLAERYLNQRGIADLQGLPMLRFHPRCYYQLPATAEQLGRQMWPALIAKITDTDGTLTGLHRTWLDPDTATKAPLDPNRKAMGHLLGNAVHMGPRCDVIAAGEGLETMLSLRQVLPRMSVAAALSGNHLAAYQPAAWVRRLYIAVDADKTGRIAANRLRDRTSEAGLETIMLRPARGDFNDDLRALGIDRLRDNLRAQLASNDTPERVPERTG
;
A
#
# COMPACT_ATOMS: atom_id res chain seq x y z
N MET A 1 -12.83 6.84 -18.97
CA MET A 1 -12.89 8.27 -18.65
C MET A 1 -12.42 8.46 -17.22
N ASP A 2 -11.40 9.28 -17.08
CA ASP A 2 -10.69 9.47 -15.79
C ASP A 2 -11.62 10.18 -14.79
N SER A 3 -12.10 9.47 -13.76
CA SER A 3 -13.00 9.97 -12.71
C SER A 3 -12.22 10.33 -11.43
N SER A 4 -10.98 10.74 -11.55
CA SER A 4 -10.15 11.17 -10.42
C SER A 4 -10.69 12.48 -9.82
N ALA A 5 -10.43 12.74 -8.53
CA ALA A 5 -10.79 13.99 -7.85
C ALA A 5 -10.28 15.22 -8.64
N SER A 6 -9.07 15.12 -9.20
CA SER A 6 -8.48 16.18 -10.04
C SER A 6 -9.30 16.44 -11.31
N SER A 7 -9.77 15.39 -11.99
CA SER A 7 -10.62 15.52 -13.20
C SER A 7 -11.98 16.17 -12.89
N LEU A 8 -12.57 15.81 -11.74
CA LEU A 8 -13.84 16.43 -11.30
C LEU A 8 -13.65 17.89 -10.89
N SER A 9 -12.58 18.21 -10.15
CA SER A 9 -12.23 19.59 -9.79
C SER A 9 -12.06 20.47 -11.04
N GLN A 10 -11.39 19.95 -12.10
CA GLN A 10 -11.26 20.66 -13.37
C GLN A 10 -12.59 20.86 -14.11
N LYS A 11 -13.49 19.86 -14.07
CA LYS A 11 -14.83 20.02 -14.68
C LYS A 11 -15.69 21.03 -13.93
N LEU A 12 -15.66 20.97 -12.58
CA LEU A 12 -16.35 21.99 -11.75
C LEU A 12 -15.80 23.39 -12.00
N SER A 13 -14.50 23.56 -12.17
CA SER A 13 -13.89 24.87 -12.41
C SER A 13 -14.35 25.52 -13.72
N ARG A 14 -14.66 24.73 -14.74
CA ARG A 14 -15.28 25.23 -16.00
C ARG A 14 -16.71 25.71 -15.80
N GLU A 15 -17.38 25.14 -14.79
CA GLU A 15 -18.76 25.46 -14.42
C GLU A 15 -18.85 26.33 -13.15
N ALA A 16 -17.77 27.02 -12.77
CA ALA A 16 -17.64 27.68 -11.47
C ALA A 16 -18.81 28.62 -11.15
N GLU A 17 -19.32 29.35 -12.12
CA GLU A 17 -20.48 30.23 -11.93
C GLU A 17 -21.77 29.43 -11.65
N ASN A 18 -21.99 28.32 -12.35
CA ASN A 18 -23.15 27.46 -12.14
C ASN A 18 -23.10 26.77 -10.78
N VAL A 19 -21.89 26.31 -10.36
CA VAL A 19 -21.66 25.78 -9.02
C VAL A 19 -22.00 26.79 -7.94
N CYS A 20 -21.52 28.03 -8.09
CA CYS A 20 -21.84 29.11 -7.14
C CYS A 20 -23.34 29.46 -7.11
N ARG A 21 -24.01 29.51 -8.26
CA ARG A 21 -25.45 29.73 -8.31
C ARG A 21 -26.26 28.64 -7.62
N HIS A 22 -25.80 27.41 -7.70
CA HIS A 22 -26.47 26.25 -7.10
C HIS A 22 -26.25 26.14 -5.57
N TYR A 23 -25.02 26.22 -5.12
CA TYR A 23 -24.69 26.01 -3.71
C TYR A 23 -24.67 27.29 -2.87
N LEU A 24 -24.46 28.45 -3.53
CA LEU A 24 -24.34 29.77 -2.89
C LEU A 24 -25.30 30.79 -3.53
N PRO A 25 -26.63 30.52 -3.58
CA PRO A 25 -27.59 31.37 -4.28
C PRO A 25 -27.75 32.79 -3.67
N ASN A 26 -27.39 32.99 -2.39
CA ASN A 26 -27.39 34.31 -1.76
C ASN A 26 -26.22 35.20 -2.21
N GLY A 27 -25.28 34.62 -2.96
CA GLY A 27 -24.15 35.33 -3.52
C GLY A 27 -24.50 36.09 -4.80
N ARG A 28 -23.56 36.89 -5.25
CA ARG A 28 -23.69 37.66 -6.52
C ARG A 28 -22.35 37.72 -7.25
N LYS A 29 -22.42 37.76 -8.56
CA LYS A 29 -21.28 37.98 -9.43
C LYS A 29 -20.85 39.45 -9.41
N ILE A 30 -19.56 39.67 -9.09
CA ILE A 30 -18.91 40.98 -9.19
C ILE A 30 -17.59 40.80 -9.94
N GLY A 31 -17.53 41.26 -11.17
CA GLY A 31 -16.38 41.07 -12.06
C GLY A 31 -16.06 39.60 -12.29
N ARG A 32 -14.86 39.15 -11.84
CA ARG A 32 -14.38 37.76 -11.97
C ARG A 32 -14.70 36.89 -10.75
N TYR A 33 -15.47 37.40 -9.80
CA TYR A 33 -15.72 36.73 -8.55
C TYR A 33 -17.20 36.54 -8.26
N TRP A 34 -17.54 35.49 -7.54
CA TRP A 34 -18.79 35.31 -6.84
C TRP A 34 -18.57 35.66 -5.37
N LEU A 35 -19.37 36.57 -4.83
CA LEU A 35 -19.26 37.02 -3.45
C LEU A 35 -20.51 36.63 -2.66
N VAL A 36 -20.26 36.07 -1.47
CA VAL A 36 -21.27 35.63 -0.50
C VAL A 36 -20.72 35.79 0.92
N GLY A 37 -21.48 35.54 1.96
CA GLY A 37 -20.99 35.64 3.35
C GLY A 37 -20.00 34.55 3.72
N ASP A 38 -20.35 33.29 3.48
CA ASP A 38 -19.54 32.13 3.81
C ASP A 38 -19.90 30.89 2.97
N VAL A 39 -19.27 29.75 3.27
CA VAL A 39 -19.55 28.46 2.61
C VAL A 39 -20.96 27.93 2.91
N GLN A 40 -21.61 28.36 3.99
CA GLN A 40 -22.98 28.00 4.35
C GLN A 40 -24.03 28.92 3.65
N ASN A 41 -23.59 29.72 2.68
CA ASN A 41 -24.43 30.59 1.88
C ASN A 41 -25.10 31.68 2.70
N THR A 42 -24.51 32.20 3.78
CA THR A 42 -25.05 33.34 4.50
C THR A 42 -24.95 34.62 3.66
N PRO A 43 -25.88 35.58 3.82
CA PRO A 43 -25.76 36.89 3.17
C PRO A 43 -24.48 37.62 3.62
N GLY A 44 -23.69 38.15 2.68
CA GLY A 44 -22.44 38.84 3.00
C GLY A 44 -21.52 38.99 1.79
N ARG A 45 -20.23 39.23 2.07
CA ARG A 45 -19.19 39.47 1.04
C ARG A 45 -17.81 38.98 1.45
N SER A 46 -17.68 38.24 2.53
CA SER A 46 -16.38 37.77 3.03
C SER A 46 -15.80 36.61 2.22
N LEU A 47 -16.65 35.72 1.70
CA LEU A 47 -16.24 34.66 0.82
C LEU A 47 -16.30 35.08 -0.64
N TYR A 48 -15.22 34.88 -1.36
CA TYR A 48 -15.14 35.13 -2.80
C TYR A 48 -14.60 33.93 -3.54
N VAL A 49 -15.33 33.47 -4.55
CA VAL A 49 -14.96 32.38 -5.44
C VAL A 49 -14.52 32.97 -6.78
N ARG A 50 -13.36 32.57 -7.27
CA ARG A 50 -12.88 33.01 -8.59
C ARG A 50 -13.64 32.27 -9.70
N LEU A 51 -14.32 32.99 -10.59
CA LEU A 51 -15.14 32.43 -11.68
C LEU A 51 -14.34 32.18 -12.97
N THR A 52 -13.25 32.92 -13.16
CA THR A 52 -12.45 32.85 -14.39
C THR A 52 -10.96 32.80 -14.07
N GLY A 53 -10.24 31.93 -14.75
CA GLY A 53 -8.79 31.72 -14.54
C GLY A 53 -8.28 30.50 -15.28
N PRO A 54 -6.98 30.15 -15.14
CA PRO A 54 -6.44 28.93 -15.69
C PRO A 54 -7.07 27.69 -15.02
N SER A 55 -6.84 26.51 -15.59
CA SER A 55 -7.38 25.24 -15.08
C SER A 55 -6.65 24.71 -13.84
N SER A 56 -5.51 25.32 -13.45
CA SER A 56 -4.70 24.92 -12.30
C SER A 56 -3.88 26.09 -11.75
N GLY A 57 -3.31 25.90 -10.56
CA GLY A 57 -2.48 26.89 -9.87
C GLY A 57 -3.26 27.88 -8.99
N PRO A 58 -2.57 28.80 -8.29
CA PRO A 58 -3.18 29.72 -7.31
C PRO A 58 -4.24 30.66 -7.90
N GLY A 59 -4.15 30.95 -9.21
CA GLY A 59 -5.12 31.80 -9.95
C GLY A 59 -6.22 31.03 -10.66
N ALA A 60 -6.37 29.72 -10.41
CA ALA A 60 -7.35 28.89 -11.12
C ALA A 60 -8.80 29.30 -10.85
N ALA A 61 -9.67 29.10 -11.85
CA ALA A 61 -11.10 29.19 -11.65
C ALA A 61 -11.57 28.17 -10.61
N GLY A 62 -12.57 28.51 -9.81
CA GLY A 62 -13.09 27.67 -8.73
C GLY A 62 -12.32 27.75 -7.41
N LYS A 63 -11.19 28.46 -7.35
CA LYS A 63 -10.54 28.74 -6.06
C LYS A 63 -11.32 29.78 -5.28
N TRP A 64 -11.49 29.52 -3.98
CA TRP A 64 -12.19 30.45 -3.09
C TRP A 64 -11.36 30.76 -1.85
N THR A 65 -11.67 31.87 -1.24
CA THR A 65 -11.13 32.31 0.05
C THR A 65 -12.22 33.03 0.82
N ASP A 66 -12.35 32.77 2.10
CA ASP A 66 -13.13 33.54 3.05
C ASP A 66 -12.23 34.51 3.81
N ALA A 67 -12.40 35.81 3.58
CA ALA A 67 -11.60 36.85 4.22
C ALA A 67 -11.90 37.01 5.71
N ALA A 68 -13.02 36.49 6.22
CA ALA A 68 -13.38 36.57 7.64
C ALA A 68 -12.69 35.46 8.47
N THR A 69 -12.58 34.24 7.90
CA THR A 69 -12.01 33.09 8.62
C THR A 69 -10.58 32.75 8.16
N GLY A 70 -10.16 33.21 6.97
CA GLY A 70 -8.90 32.82 6.33
C GLY A 70 -8.96 31.45 5.65
N GLU A 71 -10.07 30.76 5.69
CA GLU A 71 -10.27 29.50 5.04
C GLU A 71 -10.23 29.64 3.51
N HIS A 72 -9.74 28.63 2.83
CA HIS A 72 -9.63 28.62 1.37
C HIS A 72 -9.64 27.20 0.82
N GLY A 73 -10.00 27.05 -0.44
CA GLY A 73 -10.06 25.74 -1.08
C GLY A 73 -10.41 25.81 -2.55
N ASP A 74 -10.88 24.68 -3.07
CA ASP A 74 -11.46 24.58 -4.41
C ASP A 74 -12.96 24.27 -4.34
N LEU A 75 -13.59 24.03 -5.51
CA LEU A 75 -15.04 23.79 -5.55
C LEU A 75 -15.46 22.45 -4.93
N LEU A 76 -14.57 21.46 -4.83
CA LEU A 76 -14.86 20.23 -4.06
C LEU A 76 -14.90 20.54 -2.56
N ASP A 77 -13.93 21.31 -2.07
CA ASP A 77 -13.91 21.73 -0.67
C ASP A 77 -15.14 22.58 -0.32
N LEU A 78 -15.55 23.46 -1.24
CA LEU A 78 -16.75 24.29 -1.10
C LEU A 78 -18.02 23.44 -1.00
N ILE A 79 -18.20 22.45 -1.89
CA ILE A 79 -19.35 21.55 -1.88
C ILE A 79 -19.37 20.73 -0.58
N ALA A 80 -18.21 20.20 -0.17
CA ALA A 80 -18.10 19.45 1.07
C ALA A 80 -18.52 20.28 2.29
N ALA A 81 -18.00 21.50 2.39
CA ALA A 81 -18.32 22.41 3.48
C ALA A 81 -19.78 22.88 3.45
N ASN A 82 -20.32 23.23 2.28
CA ASN A 82 -21.69 23.69 2.12
C ASN A 82 -22.73 22.65 2.55
N LEU A 83 -22.51 21.39 2.17
CA LEU A 83 -23.41 20.27 2.47
C LEU A 83 -23.02 19.47 3.71
N ASN A 84 -22.00 19.91 4.46
CA ASN A 84 -21.47 19.22 5.63
C ASN A 84 -21.10 17.73 5.35
N LEU A 85 -20.48 17.45 4.21
CA LEU A 85 -20.07 16.12 3.83
C LEU A 85 -18.77 15.74 4.54
N SER A 86 -18.78 14.63 5.24
CA SER A 86 -17.65 14.17 6.05
C SER A 86 -16.65 13.29 5.30
N THR A 87 -17.01 12.76 4.13
CA THR A 87 -16.14 11.89 3.34
C THR A 87 -15.86 12.45 1.95
N LEU A 88 -14.63 12.22 1.46
CA LEU A 88 -14.27 12.57 0.07
C LEU A 88 -15.16 11.85 -0.94
N ARG A 89 -15.60 10.64 -0.62
CA ARG A 89 -16.49 9.85 -1.49
C ARG A 89 -17.81 10.56 -1.72
N ASP A 90 -18.47 11.02 -0.66
CA ASP A 90 -19.76 11.71 -0.74
C ASP A 90 -19.62 13.03 -1.51
N THR A 91 -18.52 13.74 -1.30
CA THR A 91 -18.19 14.97 -2.05
C THR A 91 -18.04 14.70 -3.55
N LEU A 92 -17.32 13.63 -3.92
CA LEU A 92 -17.15 13.28 -5.33
C LEU A 92 -18.45 12.79 -5.97
N ASP A 93 -19.28 12.08 -5.22
CA ASP A 93 -20.60 11.63 -5.70
C ASP A 93 -21.54 12.82 -5.92
N GLU A 94 -21.52 13.82 -5.04
CA GLU A 94 -22.29 15.06 -5.21
C GLU A 94 -21.79 15.89 -6.41
N ALA A 95 -20.46 16.02 -6.55
CA ALA A 95 -19.86 16.70 -7.69
C ALA A 95 -20.26 16.05 -9.03
N ARG A 96 -20.32 14.71 -9.09
CA ARG A 96 -20.81 13.98 -10.26
C ARG A 96 -22.28 14.23 -10.52
N ARG A 97 -23.12 14.22 -9.47
CA ARG A 97 -24.55 14.52 -9.55
C ARG A 97 -24.77 15.92 -10.12
N PHE A 98 -24.08 16.91 -9.58
CA PHE A 98 -24.15 18.28 -10.05
C PHE A 98 -23.77 18.40 -11.53
N LEU A 99 -22.69 17.75 -11.95
CA LEU A 99 -22.23 17.75 -13.34
C LEU A 99 -23.10 16.84 -14.25
N SER A 100 -24.18 16.25 -13.75
CA SER A 100 -25.00 15.24 -14.45
C SER A 100 -24.17 14.09 -15.03
N LEU A 101 -23.06 13.75 -14.38
CA LEU A 101 -22.22 12.62 -14.76
C LEU A 101 -22.79 11.37 -14.10
N GLN A 102 -22.99 10.33 -14.89
CA GLN A 102 -23.33 9.02 -14.34
C GLN A 102 -22.30 8.63 -13.27
N ARG A 103 -22.78 8.20 -12.11
CA ARG A 103 -21.94 7.51 -11.13
C ARG A 103 -21.29 6.36 -11.86
N PRO A 104 -19.96 6.19 -11.82
CA PRO A 104 -19.38 4.93 -12.21
C PRO A 104 -20.11 3.90 -11.37
N ASP A 105 -20.73 2.90 -11.99
CA ASP A 105 -21.30 1.77 -11.27
C ASP A 105 -20.29 1.38 -10.19
N PRO A 106 -20.74 1.09 -8.94
CA PRO A 106 -19.84 0.48 -7.97
C PRO A 106 -19.21 -0.67 -8.75
N PRO A 107 -17.87 -0.83 -8.69
CA PRO A 107 -17.26 -1.84 -9.51
C PRO A 107 -18.07 -3.09 -9.23
N ARG A 108 -18.92 -3.50 -10.19
CA ARG A 108 -19.28 -4.90 -10.28
C ARG A 108 -17.92 -5.54 -10.12
N HIS A 109 -17.79 -6.57 -9.31
CA HIS A 109 -16.70 -7.50 -9.39
C HIS A 109 -16.72 -8.17 -10.80
N GLU A 110 -16.76 -7.33 -11.84
CA GLU A 110 -16.10 -7.63 -13.06
C GLU A 110 -14.65 -7.63 -12.62
N THR A 111 -14.09 -8.80 -12.54
CA THR A 111 -12.67 -9.01 -12.66
C THR A 111 -12.21 -8.04 -13.73
N LEU A 112 -11.72 -6.85 -13.33
CA LEU A 112 -10.95 -6.00 -14.23
C LEU A 112 -10.00 -6.96 -14.89
N PRO A 113 -9.91 -6.98 -16.24
CA PRO A 113 -8.89 -7.78 -16.89
C PRO A 113 -7.61 -7.42 -16.17
N PRO A 114 -6.92 -8.37 -15.55
CA PRO A 114 -5.82 -8.06 -14.66
C PRO A 114 -4.92 -7.13 -15.45
N VAL A 115 -4.60 -5.96 -14.87
CA VAL A 115 -3.48 -5.16 -15.35
C VAL A 115 -2.41 -6.19 -15.66
N PRO A 116 -1.78 -6.24 -16.88
CA PRO A 116 -0.98 -7.37 -17.28
C PRO A 116 0.29 -7.47 -16.44
N THR A 117 0.11 -7.92 -15.23
CA THR A 117 1.13 -8.26 -14.22
C THR A 117 1.51 -9.73 -14.35
N GLY A 118 1.54 -10.26 -15.57
CA GLY A 118 1.81 -11.68 -15.82
C GLY A 118 0.74 -12.59 -15.24
N SER A 119 0.32 -13.59 -16.02
CA SER A 119 -0.68 -14.55 -15.54
C SER A 119 -0.09 -15.48 -14.46
N PRO A 120 -0.91 -16.14 -13.62
CA PRO A 120 -0.45 -17.21 -12.74
C PRO A 120 0.34 -18.29 -13.48
N GLU A 121 0.03 -18.55 -14.75
CA GLU A 121 0.78 -19.47 -15.61
C GLU A 121 2.18 -18.98 -15.92
N ALA A 122 2.35 -17.67 -16.17
CA ALA A 122 3.67 -17.07 -16.35
C ALA A 122 4.47 -17.13 -15.05
N ALA A 123 3.82 -16.93 -13.88
CA ALA A 123 4.43 -17.11 -12.57
C ALA A 123 4.89 -18.56 -12.38
N ARG A 124 4.05 -19.55 -12.66
CA ARG A 124 4.42 -20.98 -12.57
C ARG A 124 5.62 -21.33 -13.47
N ARG A 125 5.64 -20.83 -14.71
CA ARG A 125 6.78 -21.04 -15.63
C ARG A 125 8.08 -20.46 -15.08
N LEU A 126 8.06 -19.20 -14.61
CA LEU A 126 9.23 -18.56 -14.02
C LEU A 126 9.69 -19.32 -12.77
N TRP A 127 8.75 -19.74 -11.91
CA TRP A 127 9.05 -20.55 -10.73
C TRP A 127 9.74 -21.86 -11.09
N ALA A 128 9.24 -22.57 -12.10
CA ALA A 128 9.76 -23.87 -12.52
C ALA A 128 11.22 -23.81 -12.99
N ILE A 129 11.61 -22.72 -13.68
CA ILE A 129 12.98 -22.54 -14.20
C ILE A 129 13.93 -21.83 -13.23
N SER A 130 13.46 -21.47 -12.05
CA SER A 130 14.29 -20.87 -10.99
C SER A 130 14.89 -21.94 -10.11
N SER A 131 16.11 -21.74 -9.60
CA SER A 131 16.86 -22.66 -8.74
C SER A 131 16.70 -22.32 -7.25
N PRO A 132 17.00 -23.22 -6.31
CA PRO A 132 17.14 -22.88 -4.89
C PRO A 132 18.11 -21.72 -4.68
N ILE A 133 17.96 -20.99 -3.58
CA ILE A 133 18.79 -19.80 -3.29
C ILE A 133 20.21 -20.14 -2.81
N THR A 134 20.45 -21.38 -2.37
CA THR A 134 21.74 -21.82 -1.80
C THR A 134 22.88 -21.63 -2.79
N ASN A 135 23.98 -21.05 -2.33
CA ASN A 135 25.18 -20.71 -3.10
C ASN A 135 24.92 -19.75 -4.28
N THR A 136 23.88 -18.90 -4.17
CA THR A 136 23.54 -17.92 -5.20
C THR A 136 23.71 -16.47 -4.72
N LEU A 137 23.54 -15.53 -5.65
CA LEU A 137 23.50 -14.11 -5.35
C LEU A 137 22.34 -13.74 -4.40
N ALA A 138 21.22 -14.47 -4.46
CA ALA A 138 20.09 -14.28 -3.56
C ALA A 138 20.44 -14.60 -2.10
N GLU A 139 21.19 -15.67 -1.86
CA GLU A 139 21.72 -15.98 -0.53
C GLU A 139 22.65 -14.89 -0.02
N ARG A 140 23.60 -14.45 -0.84
CA ARG A 140 24.52 -13.35 -0.49
C ARG A 140 23.75 -12.06 -0.15
N TYR A 141 22.73 -11.73 -0.94
CA TYR A 141 21.86 -10.57 -0.68
C TYR A 141 21.18 -10.67 0.69
N LEU A 142 20.56 -11.82 1.01
CA LEU A 142 19.87 -12.01 2.28
C LEU A 142 20.85 -11.97 3.47
N ASN A 143 22.03 -12.60 3.34
CA ASN A 143 23.09 -12.53 4.35
C ASN A 143 23.54 -11.09 4.63
N GLN A 144 23.71 -10.26 3.60
CA GLN A 144 24.03 -8.83 3.77
C GLN A 144 22.92 -8.03 4.46
N ARG A 145 21.69 -8.54 4.42
CA ARG A 145 20.55 -8.00 5.16
C ARG A 145 20.45 -8.54 6.60
N GLY A 146 21.45 -9.31 7.05
CA GLY A 146 21.48 -9.92 8.38
C GLY A 146 20.58 -11.15 8.51
N ILE A 147 20.00 -11.62 7.40
CA ILE A 147 19.13 -12.79 7.37
C ILE A 147 20.00 -14.01 7.08
N ALA A 148 20.44 -14.71 8.15
CA ALA A 148 21.36 -15.83 8.07
C ALA A 148 20.67 -17.21 8.13
N ASP A 149 19.50 -17.32 8.78
CA ASP A 149 18.71 -18.55 8.80
C ASP A 149 17.91 -18.71 7.51
N LEU A 150 18.56 -19.29 6.50
CA LEU A 150 17.99 -19.52 5.18
C LEU A 150 17.51 -20.96 4.97
N GLN A 151 17.62 -21.81 5.98
CA GLN A 151 17.13 -23.18 5.91
C GLN A 151 15.60 -23.23 5.93
N GLY A 152 15.04 -24.22 5.24
CA GLY A 152 13.58 -24.40 5.21
C GLY A 152 12.79 -23.27 4.52
N LEU A 153 13.40 -22.60 3.54
CA LEU A 153 12.77 -21.55 2.73
C LEU A 153 12.46 -22.01 1.28
N PRO A 154 11.65 -23.07 1.09
CA PRO A 154 11.34 -23.58 -0.25
C PRO A 154 10.50 -22.61 -1.09
N MET A 155 9.95 -21.54 -0.46
CA MET A 155 9.23 -20.48 -1.12
C MET A 155 10.16 -19.44 -1.75
N LEU A 156 11.48 -19.52 -1.55
CA LEU A 156 12.47 -18.63 -2.18
C LEU A 156 13.27 -19.39 -3.23
N ARG A 157 13.45 -18.75 -4.38
CA ARG A 157 14.28 -19.25 -5.48
C ARG A 157 15.12 -18.12 -6.06
N PHE A 158 16.08 -18.50 -6.88
CA PHE A 158 16.96 -17.59 -7.61
C PHE A 158 16.84 -17.81 -9.11
N HIS A 159 16.80 -16.73 -9.87
CA HIS A 159 16.89 -16.75 -11.33
C HIS A 159 18.03 -15.87 -11.81
N PRO A 160 19.05 -16.40 -12.52
CA PRO A 160 20.26 -15.65 -12.88
C PRO A 160 20.02 -14.54 -13.91
N ARG A 161 18.98 -14.65 -14.72
CA ARG A 161 18.67 -13.74 -15.85
C ARG A 161 17.17 -13.48 -15.95
N CYS A 162 16.57 -12.92 -14.90
CA CYS A 162 15.15 -12.59 -14.88
C CYS A 162 14.88 -11.31 -15.69
N TYR A 163 13.89 -11.37 -16.57
CA TYR A 163 13.49 -10.21 -17.37
C TYR A 163 13.06 -9.04 -16.49
N TYR A 164 13.59 -7.86 -16.82
CA TYR A 164 13.12 -6.58 -16.35
C TYR A 164 12.50 -5.80 -17.52
N GLN A 165 11.25 -5.41 -17.37
CA GLN A 165 10.57 -4.59 -18.35
C GLN A 165 10.73 -3.12 -17.94
N LEU A 166 11.41 -2.36 -18.79
CA LEU A 166 11.54 -0.92 -18.65
C LEU A 166 10.17 -0.23 -18.74
N PRO A 167 10.01 0.97 -18.13
CA PRO A 167 8.84 1.81 -18.35
C PRO A 167 8.66 2.12 -19.85
N ALA A 168 7.40 2.32 -20.27
CA ALA A 168 7.05 2.52 -21.70
C ALA A 168 7.82 3.65 -22.40
N THR A 169 8.29 4.65 -21.66
CA THR A 169 9.13 5.75 -22.15
C THR A 169 10.58 5.35 -22.50
N ALA A 170 11.00 4.16 -22.09
CA ALA A 170 12.34 3.61 -22.29
C ALA A 170 12.36 2.40 -23.25
N GLU A 171 11.30 2.17 -24.02
CA GLU A 171 11.15 1.01 -24.91
C GLU A 171 12.24 0.89 -25.97
N GLN A 172 12.94 1.98 -26.30
CA GLN A 172 14.08 1.98 -27.23
C GLN A 172 15.32 1.28 -26.68
N LEU A 173 15.42 1.01 -25.38
CA LEU A 173 16.59 0.40 -24.72
C LEU A 173 16.55 -1.14 -24.63
N GLY A 174 15.49 -1.77 -25.12
CA GLY A 174 15.35 -3.23 -25.14
C GLY A 174 15.01 -3.84 -23.78
N ARG A 175 14.79 -5.16 -23.77
CA ARG A 175 14.56 -5.92 -22.54
C ARG A 175 15.89 -6.13 -21.81
N GLN A 176 15.93 -5.75 -20.54
CA GLN A 176 17.08 -6.04 -19.67
C GLN A 176 16.87 -7.37 -18.94
N MET A 177 17.96 -8.02 -18.58
CA MET A 177 17.96 -9.23 -17.73
C MET A 177 18.90 -9.02 -16.56
N TRP A 178 18.38 -9.28 -15.37
CA TRP A 178 19.09 -9.15 -14.11
C TRP A 178 18.93 -10.40 -13.26
N PRO A 179 19.93 -10.76 -12.45
CA PRO A 179 19.72 -11.76 -11.41
C PRO A 179 18.57 -11.34 -10.49
N ALA A 180 17.76 -12.29 -10.04
CA ALA A 180 16.64 -11.97 -9.17
C ALA A 180 16.40 -13.02 -8.08
N LEU A 181 16.08 -12.54 -6.88
CA LEU A 181 15.42 -13.31 -5.85
C LEU A 181 13.94 -13.42 -6.22
N ILE A 182 13.43 -14.65 -6.25
CA ILE A 182 12.06 -14.99 -6.59
C ILE A 182 11.38 -15.54 -5.33
N ALA A 183 10.31 -14.89 -4.87
CA ALA A 183 9.50 -15.35 -3.75
C ALA A 183 8.13 -15.82 -4.22
N LYS A 184 7.72 -17.00 -3.78
CA LYS A 184 6.45 -17.63 -4.15
C LYS A 184 5.32 -17.04 -3.31
N ILE A 185 4.29 -16.47 -3.98
CA ILE A 185 3.06 -16.01 -3.37
C ILE A 185 2.04 -17.13 -3.45
N THR A 186 1.39 -17.44 -2.34
CA THR A 186 0.38 -18.49 -2.26
C THR A 186 -0.90 -17.97 -1.61
N ASP A 187 -2.00 -18.64 -1.91
CA ASP A 187 -3.22 -18.58 -1.11
C ASP A 187 -3.06 -19.36 0.21
N THR A 188 -4.13 -19.44 1.00
CA THR A 188 -4.19 -20.14 2.28
C THR A 188 -4.03 -21.66 2.15
N ASP A 189 -4.29 -22.22 0.97
CA ASP A 189 -4.15 -23.66 0.67
C ASP A 189 -2.75 -24.01 0.14
N GLY A 190 -1.87 -23.01 0.00
CA GLY A 190 -0.51 -23.18 -0.49
C GLY A 190 -0.38 -23.23 -2.01
N THR A 191 -1.46 -22.98 -2.76
CA THR A 191 -1.45 -22.91 -4.22
C THR A 191 -0.69 -21.67 -4.67
N LEU A 192 0.21 -21.81 -5.65
CA LEU A 192 0.94 -20.69 -6.22
C LEU A 192 -0.02 -19.79 -7.00
N THR A 193 -0.21 -18.57 -6.52
CA THR A 193 -1.05 -17.54 -7.14
C THR A 193 -0.23 -16.46 -7.84
N GLY A 194 1.03 -16.27 -7.42
CA GLY A 194 1.90 -15.26 -7.98
C GLY A 194 3.35 -15.41 -7.54
N LEU A 195 4.19 -14.49 -8.00
CA LEU A 195 5.58 -14.36 -7.60
C LEU A 195 5.93 -12.90 -7.31
N HIS A 196 6.84 -12.71 -6.38
CA HIS A 196 7.56 -11.47 -6.20
C HIS A 196 8.99 -11.61 -6.71
N ARG A 197 9.46 -10.64 -7.48
CA ARG A 197 10.81 -10.58 -8.04
C ARG A 197 11.53 -9.39 -7.44
N THR A 198 12.67 -9.61 -6.84
CA THR A 198 13.62 -8.57 -6.40
C THR A 198 14.87 -8.71 -7.24
N TRP A 199 15.13 -7.77 -8.14
CA TRP A 199 16.32 -7.77 -8.97
C TRP A 199 17.53 -7.32 -8.17
N LEU A 200 18.64 -8.03 -8.40
CA LEU A 200 19.87 -7.90 -7.64
C LEU A 200 21.01 -7.41 -8.53
N ASP A 201 21.86 -6.58 -7.96
CA ASP A 201 23.11 -6.17 -8.57
C ASP A 201 24.14 -7.30 -8.43
N PRO A 202 24.69 -7.81 -9.55
CA PRO A 202 25.61 -8.94 -9.53
C PRO A 202 26.93 -8.66 -8.81
N ASP A 203 27.38 -7.41 -8.82
CA ASP A 203 28.66 -7.02 -8.26
C ASP A 203 28.59 -6.79 -6.75
N THR A 204 27.57 -6.11 -6.30
CA THR A 204 27.41 -5.70 -4.90
C THR A 204 26.55 -6.65 -4.07
N ALA A 205 25.78 -7.53 -4.70
CA ALA A 205 24.76 -8.37 -4.05
C ALA A 205 23.73 -7.52 -3.26
N THR A 206 23.44 -6.31 -3.71
CA THR A 206 22.36 -5.46 -3.22
C THR A 206 21.19 -5.43 -4.21
N LYS A 207 20.14 -4.65 -3.94
CA LYS A 207 19.08 -4.43 -4.94
C LYS A 207 19.66 -3.73 -6.16
N ALA A 208 19.31 -4.19 -7.35
CA ALA A 208 19.76 -3.60 -8.61
C ALA A 208 19.37 -2.12 -8.70
N PRO A 209 20.16 -1.28 -9.41
CA PRO A 209 19.87 0.14 -9.61
C PRO A 209 18.74 0.34 -10.64
N LEU A 210 17.58 -0.24 -10.35
CA LEU A 210 16.36 -0.22 -11.17
C LEU A 210 15.24 0.45 -10.40
N ASP A 211 14.35 1.14 -11.10
CA ASP A 211 13.15 1.73 -10.51
C ASP A 211 11.90 1.27 -11.27
N PRO A 212 11.02 0.52 -10.59
CA PRO A 212 11.21 -0.13 -9.28
C PRO A 212 12.11 -1.37 -9.38
N ASN A 213 12.98 -1.59 -8.38
CA ASN A 213 13.86 -2.77 -8.32
C ASN A 213 13.16 -4.06 -7.84
N ARG A 214 11.87 -4.00 -7.63
CA ARG A 214 11.01 -5.14 -7.26
C ARG A 214 9.64 -5.02 -7.92
N LYS A 215 9.13 -6.13 -8.41
CA LYS A 215 7.79 -6.23 -9.00
C LYS A 215 7.18 -7.59 -8.70
N ALA A 216 5.89 -7.60 -8.44
CA ALA A 216 5.13 -8.83 -8.36
C ALA A 216 4.48 -9.19 -9.71
N MET A 217 4.02 -10.43 -9.85
CA MET A 217 3.25 -10.94 -10.98
C MET A 217 2.28 -12.01 -10.51
N GLY A 218 1.12 -12.10 -11.17
CA GLY A 218 0.04 -13.03 -10.81
C GLY A 218 -1.02 -12.39 -9.91
N HIS A 219 -1.74 -13.21 -9.16
CA HIS A 219 -2.82 -12.78 -8.27
C HIS A 219 -2.29 -12.60 -6.85
N LEU A 220 -2.26 -11.35 -6.38
CA LEU A 220 -1.65 -10.99 -5.11
C LEU A 220 -2.66 -10.61 -4.04
N LEU A 221 -3.84 -10.10 -4.43
CA LEU A 221 -4.79 -9.56 -3.48
C LEU A 221 -5.27 -10.64 -2.50
N GLY A 222 -5.08 -10.41 -1.20
CA GLY A 222 -5.42 -11.38 -0.15
C GLY A 222 -4.35 -12.44 0.11
N ASN A 223 -3.38 -12.61 -0.78
CA ASN A 223 -2.33 -13.62 -0.77
C ASN A 223 -1.00 -13.04 -0.25
N ALA A 224 -0.07 -13.92 0.13
CA ALA A 224 1.22 -13.53 0.66
C ALA A 224 2.32 -14.56 0.36
N VAL A 225 3.57 -14.20 0.64
CA VAL A 225 4.67 -15.16 0.77
C VAL A 225 4.60 -15.74 2.17
N HIS A 226 4.10 -16.98 2.28
CA HIS A 226 3.98 -17.68 3.56
C HIS A 226 5.26 -18.45 3.88
N MET A 227 5.73 -18.34 5.13
CA MET A 227 6.99 -18.92 5.62
C MET A 227 6.80 -19.49 7.02
N GLY A 228 7.41 -20.63 7.28
CA GLY A 228 7.30 -21.32 8.58
C GLY A 228 6.25 -22.43 8.62
N PRO A 229 6.06 -23.07 9.77
CA PRO A 229 5.11 -24.16 9.95
C PRO A 229 3.66 -23.66 9.93
N ARG A 230 2.72 -24.53 9.56
CA ARG A 230 1.30 -24.22 9.73
C ARG A 230 0.97 -24.13 11.21
N CYS A 231 0.51 -22.98 11.68
CA CYS A 231 0.10 -22.77 13.07
C CYS A 231 -1.09 -21.81 13.16
N ASP A 232 -1.70 -21.77 14.33
CA ASP A 232 -2.89 -20.95 14.64
C ASP A 232 -2.53 -19.51 15.07
N VAL A 233 -1.24 -19.21 15.22
CA VAL A 233 -0.70 -17.90 15.53
C VAL A 233 0.27 -17.53 14.43
N ILE A 234 0.02 -16.42 13.73
CA ILE A 234 0.85 -15.99 12.62
C ILE A 234 1.24 -14.52 12.76
N ALA A 235 2.33 -14.12 12.09
CA ALA A 235 2.66 -12.71 11.91
C ALA A 235 2.55 -12.33 10.43
N ALA A 236 2.01 -11.15 10.11
CA ALA A 236 1.98 -10.61 8.76
C ALA A 236 2.58 -9.21 8.72
N GLY A 237 3.24 -8.88 7.63
CA GLY A 237 3.83 -7.56 7.41
C GLY A 237 4.01 -7.25 5.92
N GLU A 238 4.49 -6.06 5.63
CA GLU A 238 4.65 -5.61 4.25
C GLU A 238 5.87 -6.26 3.59
N GLY A 239 7.06 -6.03 4.14
CA GLY A 239 8.33 -6.35 3.50
C GLY A 239 8.72 -7.82 3.60
N LEU A 240 9.28 -8.39 2.53
CA LEU A 240 9.84 -9.75 2.55
C LEU A 240 11.00 -9.84 3.54
N GLU A 241 11.92 -8.89 3.50
CA GLU A 241 13.10 -8.83 4.36
C GLU A 241 12.70 -8.60 5.83
N THR A 242 11.70 -7.77 6.08
CA THR A 242 11.09 -7.53 7.40
C THR A 242 10.56 -8.85 7.99
N MET A 243 9.78 -9.62 7.22
CA MET A 243 9.18 -10.87 7.69
C MET A 243 10.20 -11.99 7.82
N LEU A 244 11.24 -12.05 6.99
CA LEU A 244 12.36 -12.98 7.16
C LEU A 244 13.16 -12.67 8.43
N SER A 245 13.31 -11.40 8.80
CA SER A 245 13.96 -10.99 10.05
C SER A 245 13.17 -11.44 11.28
N LEU A 246 11.84 -11.32 11.23
CA LEU A 246 10.95 -11.85 12.28
C LEU A 246 11.06 -13.38 12.38
N ARG A 247 10.99 -14.09 11.24
CA ARG A 247 11.12 -15.54 11.21
C ARG A 247 12.41 -16.04 11.87
N GLN A 248 13.52 -15.33 11.68
CA GLN A 248 14.82 -15.72 12.25
C GLN A 248 14.82 -15.71 13.78
N VAL A 249 14.03 -14.86 14.42
CA VAL A 249 13.91 -14.78 15.89
C VAL A 249 12.65 -15.47 16.43
N LEU A 250 11.70 -15.81 15.56
CA LEU A 250 10.45 -16.50 15.88
C LEU A 250 10.30 -17.78 15.01
N PRO A 251 11.23 -18.74 15.06
CA PRO A 251 11.30 -19.85 14.10
C PRO A 251 10.08 -20.79 14.15
N ARG A 252 9.32 -20.79 15.25
CA ARG A 252 8.11 -21.60 15.43
C ARG A 252 6.83 -20.86 15.06
N MET A 253 6.92 -19.59 14.69
CA MET A 253 5.77 -18.79 14.23
C MET A 253 5.73 -18.79 12.71
N SER A 254 4.55 -18.99 12.14
CA SER A 254 4.33 -18.75 10.71
C SER A 254 4.37 -17.25 10.44
N VAL A 255 5.00 -16.84 9.35
CA VAL A 255 5.04 -15.44 8.95
C VAL A 255 4.60 -15.27 7.50
N ALA A 256 3.97 -14.15 7.18
CA ALA A 256 3.45 -13.82 5.87
C ALA A 256 3.92 -12.44 5.41
N ALA A 257 4.59 -12.35 4.25
CA ALA A 257 4.94 -11.08 3.63
C ALA A 257 3.94 -10.73 2.52
N ALA A 258 3.21 -9.64 2.71
CA ALA A 258 2.17 -9.19 1.78
C ALA A 258 2.71 -8.32 0.62
N LEU A 259 3.96 -7.87 0.69
CA LEU A 259 4.76 -7.24 -0.36
C LEU A 259 4.44 -5.77 -0.69
N SER A 260 3.34 -5.23 -0.19
CA SER A 260 3.02 -3.81 -0.22
C SER A 260 1.97 -3.45 0.81
N GLY A 261 1.86 -2.16 1.19
CA GLY A 261 0.86 -1.71 2.15
C GLY A 261 -0.58 -2.03 1.72
N ASN A 262 -0.91 -1.87 0.43
CA ASN A 262 -2.25 -2.21 -0.07
C ASN A 262 -2.56 -3.71 0.03
N HIS A 263 -1.58 -4.57 -0.25
CA HIS A 263 -1.75 -6.01 -0.12
C HIS A 263 -1.78 -6.43 1.35
N LEU A 264 -1.02 -5.77 2.24
CA LEU A 264 -1.11 -6.00 3.68
C LEU A 264 -2.51 -5.66 4.21
N ALA A 265 -3.05 -4.51 3.83
CA ALA A 265 -4.41 -4.12 4.21
C ALA A 265 -5.48 -5.12 3.73
N ALA A 266 -5.24 -5.79 2.59
CA ALA A 266 -6.13 -6.77 1.99
C ALA A 266 -5.83 -8.23 2.39
N TYR A 267 -4.74 -8.49 3.12
CA TYR A 267 -4.30 -9.84 3.48
C TYR A 267 -5.39 -10.62 4.22
N GLN A 268 -5.62 -11.86 3.82
CA GLN A 268 -6.64 -12.74 4.41
C GLN A 268 -5.96 -13.88 5.17
N PRO A 269 -5.92 -13.83 6.51
CA PRO A 269 -5.49 -14.95 7.31
C PRO A 269 -6.41 -16.16 7.09
N ALA A 270 -5.84 -17.35 7.18
CA ALA A 270 -6.64 -18.57 7.08
C ALA A 270 -7.63 -18.71 8.25
N ALA A 271 -8.74 -19.37 8.01
CA ALA A 271 -9.85 -19.49 8.99
C ALA A 271 -9.47 -20.18 10.33
N TRP A 272 -8.37 -20.97 10.35
CA TRP A 272 -7.89 -21.61 11.57
C TRP A 272 -6.96 -20.73 12.42
N VAL A 273 -6.64 -19.52 11.95
CA VAL A 273 -5.80 -18.56 12.70
C VAL A 273 -6.62 -17.96 13.81
N ARG A 274 -6.17 -18.10 15.06
CA ARG A 274 -6.80 -17.51 16.24
C ARG A 274 -6.19 -16.15 16.64
N ARG A 275 -4.92 -15.91 16.28
CA ARG A 275 -4.22 -14.65 16.58
C ARG A 275 -3.32 -14.22 15.44
N LEU A 276 -3.43 -12.94 15.09
CA LEU A 276 -2.61 -12.29 14.08
C LEU A 276 -1.72 -11.22 14.72
N TYR A 277 -0.41 -11.37 14.57
CA TYR A 277 0.52 -10.29 14.80
C TYR A 277 0.71 -9.49 13.52
N ILE A 278 0.67 -8.16 13.59
CA ILE A 278 0.91 -7.30 12.43
C ILE A 278 2.23 -6.56 12.64
N ALA A 279 3.23 -6.87 11.81
CA ALA A 279 4.49 -6.16 11.76
C ALA A 279 4.28 -4.80 11.07
N VAL A 280 4.44 -3.72 11.81
CA VAL A 280 4.19 -2.36 11.35
C VAL A 280 5.48 -1.74 10.84
N ASP A 281 5.51 -1.28 9.59
CA ASP A 281 6.59 -0.39 9.14
C ASP A 281 6.37 1.01 9.73
N ALA A 282 7.43 1.66 10.21
CA ALA A 282 7.32 2.91 10.98
C ALA A 282 6.91 4.12 10.14
N ASP A 283 6.81 4.00 8.83
CA ASP A 283 6.36 5.08 7.96
C ASP A 283 4.83 5.29 8.02
N LYS A 284 4.35 6.39 7.43
CA LYS A 284 2.92 6.73 7.43
C LYS A 284 2.08 5.69 6.69
N THR A 285 2.58 5.20 5.57
CA THR A 285 1.86 4.25 4.69
C THR A 285 1.73 2.89 5.37
N GLY A 286 2.82 2.38 5.95
CA GLY A 286 2.84 1.13 6.71
C GLY A 286 1.88 1.14 7.90
N ARG A 287 1.86 2.25 8.67
CA ARG A 287 0.89 2.40 9.77
C ARG A 287 -0.56 2.39 9.31
N ILE A 288 -0.88 3.05 8.19
CA ILE A 288 -2.25 3.06 7.63
C ILE A 288 -2.64 1.65 7.18
N ALA A 289 -1.76 0.94 6.48
CA ALA A 289 -2.00 -0.42 6.00
C ALA A 289 -2.24 -1.39 7.16
N ALA A 290 -1.38 -1.34 8.18
CA ALA A 290 -1.48 -2.18 9.37
C ALA A 290 -2.78 -1.91 10.16
N ASN A 291 -3.16 -0.64 10.34
CA ASN A 291 -4.43 -0.29 10.99
C ASN A 291 -5.64 -0.83 10.21
N ARG A 292 -5.68 -0.69 8.89
CA ARG A 292 -6.76 -1.24 8.05
C ARG A 292 -6.88 -2.76 8.18
N LEU A 293 -5.75 -3.46 8.18
CA LEU A 293 -5.75 -4.90 8.39
C LEU A 293 -6.29 -5.24 9.79
N ARG A 294 -5.77 -4.58 10.84
CA ARG A 294 -6.23 -4.78 12.23
C ARG A 294 -7.73 -4.57 12.35
N ASP A 295 -8.25 -3.45 11.88
CA ASP A 295 -9.66 -3.09 12.03
C ASP A 295 -10.54 -4.14 11.35
N ARG A 296 -10.23 -4.53 10.12
CA ARG A 296 -10.96 -5.56 9.38
C ARG A 296 -10.90 -6.95 10.04
N THR A 297 -9.75 -7.35 10.57
CA THR A 297 -9.60 -8.66 11.20
C THR A 297 -10.21 -8.70 12.59
N SER A 298 -10.17 -7.58 13.33
CA SER A 298 -10.85 -7.46 14.64
C SER A 298 -12.37 -7.46 14.50
N GLU A 299 -12.91 -6.80 13.47
CA GLU A 299 -14.35 -6.87 13.14
C GLU A 299 -14.80 -8.31 12.80
N ALA A 300 -13.90 -9.10 12.21
CA ALA A 300 -14.13 -10.52 11.96
C ALA A 300 -13.91 -11.42 13.20
N GLY A 301 -13.63 -10.84 14.38
CA GLY A 301 -13.42 -11.58 15.64
C GLY A 301 -12.04 -12.19 15.81
N LEU A 302 -11.05 -11.85 14.95
CA LEU A 302 -9.69 -12.34 15.06
C LEU A 302 -8.91 -11.49 16.08
N GLU A 303 -8.25 -12.13 17.04
CA GLU A 303 -7.36 -11.44 17.98
C GLU A 303 -6.14 -10.90 17.23
N THR A 304 -5.95 -9.57 17.29
CA THR A 304 -4.92 -8.89 16.49
C THR A 304 -4.03 -8.01 17.36
N ILE A 305 -2.71 -8.20 17.26
CA ILE A 305 -1.69 -7.49 18.03
C ILE A 305 -0.70 -6.83 17.06
N MET A 306 -0.39 -5.54 17.30
CA MET A 306 0.54 -4.79 16.48
C MET A 306 1.97 -4.97 17.03
N LEU A 307 2.92 -5.42 16.19
CA LEU A 307 4.35 -5.44 16.50
C LEU A 307 5.00 -4.18 15.93
N ARG A 308 5.73 -3.46 16.76
CA ARG A 308 6.38 -2.20 16.40
C ARG A 308 7.90 -2.35 16.42
N PRO A 309 8.60 -2.01 15.34
CA PRO A 309 10.04 -1.95 15.34
C PRO A 309 10.53 -0.75 16.17
N ALA A 310 11.75 -0.82 16.64
CA ALA A 310 12.42 0.30 17.31
C ALA A 310 12.92 1.36 16.28
N ARG A 311 13.07 0.98 15.02
CA ARG A 311 13.54 1.80 13.89
C ARG A 311 12.52 1.83 12.75
N GLY A 312 12.98 1.85 11.50
CA GLY A 312 12.14 1.90 10.31
C GLY A 312 11.29 0.65 10.10
N ASP A 313 11.94 -0.50 10.12
CA ASP A 313 11.32 -1.82 10.05
C ASP A 313 12.12 -2.87 10.85
N PHE A 314 11.63 -4.11 10.94
CA PHE A 314 12.32 -5.16 11.70
C PHE A 314 13.62 -5.67 11.04
N ASN A 315 13.81 -5.44 9.75
CA ASN A 315 15.10 -5.69 9.12
C ASN A 315 16.13 -4.60 9.49
N ASP A 316 15.69 -3.37 9.62
CA ASP A 316 16.52 -2.28 10.14
C ASP A 316 16.92 -2.53 11.60
N ASP A 317 15.99 -3.03 12.42
CA ASP A 317 16.29 -3.44 13.79
C ASP A 317 17.32 -4.59 13.83
N LEU A 318 17.12 -5.62 13.03
CA LEU A 318 18.06 -6.76 12.94
C LEU A 318 19.46 -6.30 12.56
N ARG A 319 19.58 -5.46 11.55
CA ARG A 319 20.86 -4.97 11.03
C ARG A 319 21.58 -4.02 12.00
N ALA A 320 20.83 -3.19 12.69
CA ALA A 320 21.39 -2.14 13.53
C ALA A 320 21.60 -2.57 14.99
N LEU A 321 20.74 -3.45 15.51
CA LEU A 321 20.72 -3.84 16.92
C LEU A 321 21.20 -5.28 17.14
N GLY A 322 21.19 -6.09 16.10
CA GLY A 322 21.50 -7.52 16.16
C GLY A 322 20.32 -8.39 16.61
N ILE A 323 20.51 -9.70 16.47
CA ILE A 323 19.45 -10.69 16.67
C ILE A 323 18.95 -10.76 18.12
N ASP A 324 19.83 -10.58 19.11
CA ASP A 324 19.44 -10.68 20.53
C ASP A 324 18.56 -9.51 20.97
N ARG A 325 18.93 -8.30 20.58
CA ARG A 325 18.10 -7.13 20.86
C ARG A 325 16.75 -7.18 20.15
N LEU A 326 16.74 -7.63 18.90
CA LEU A 326 15.50 -7.85 18.17
C LEU A 326 14.61 -8.88 18.88
N ARG A 327 15.19 -9.96 19.36
CA ARG A 327 14.50 -11.01 20.13
C ARG A 327 13.90 -10.48 21.42
N ASP A 328 14.67 -9.72 22.19
CA ASP A 328 14.20 -9.11 23.44
C ASP A 328 13.05 -8.11 23.20
N ASN A 329 13.16 -7.27 22.17
CA ASN A 329 12.13 -6.32 21.78
C ASN A 329 10.81 -7.01 21.36
N LEU A 330 10.91 -8.12 20.62
CA LEU A 330 9.74 -8.89 20.21
C LEU A 330 9.11 -9.62 21.39
N ARG A 331 9.94 -10.24 22.25
CA ARG A 331 9.46 -10.95 23.44
C ARG A 331 8.57 -10.05 24.32
N ALA A 332 8.93 -8.78 24.47
CA ALA A 332 8.15 -7.80 25.24
C ALA A 332 6.79 -7.42 24.60
N GLN A 333 6.60 -7.71 23.33
CA GLN A 333 5.39 -7.36 22.56
C GLN A 333 4.47 -8.56 22.31
N LEU A 334 4.94 -9.77 22.49
CA LEU A 334 4.15 -10.98 22.33
C LEU A 334 3.23 -11.22 23.55
N ALA A 335 2.06 -11.79 23.31
CA ALA A 335 1.21 -12.28 24.38
C ALA A 335 1.95 -13.36 25.21
N SER A 336 1.72 -13.38 26.51
CA SER A 336 2.44 -14.25 27.46
C SER A 336 2.40 -15.74 27.06
N ASN A 337 1.26 -16.20 26.53
CA ASN A 337 1.07 -17.57 26.09
C ASN A 337 1.84 -17.94 24.80
N ASP A 338 2.28 -16.94 24.04
CA ASP A 338 3.02 -17.18 22.80
C ASP A 338 4.55 -17.10 23.00
N THR A 339 4.99 -16.44 24.06
CA THR A 339 6.41 -16.17 24.29
C THR A 339 7.25 -17.44 24.49
N PRO A 340 6.87 -18.44 25.34
CA PRO A 340 7.68 -19.64 25.55
C PRO A 340 7.79 -20.55 24.32
N GLU A 341 6.73 -20.56 23.50
CA GLU A 341 6.63 -21.46 22.35
C GLU A 341 7.27 -20.87 21.09
N ARG A 342 7.32 -19.54 20.97
CA ARG A 342 7.67 -18.84 19.71
C ARG A 342 9.06 -18.23 19.74
N VAL A 343 9.55 -17.85 20.92
CA VAL A 343 10.88 -17.25 21.10
C VAL A 343 11.79 -18.22 21.82
N PRO A 344 12.83 -18.77 21.16
CA PRO A 344 13.78 -19.65 21.83
C PRO A 344 14.54 -18.89 22.93
N GLU A 345 14.91 -19.60 23.99
CA GLU A 345 15.80 -19.09 25.02
C GLU A 345 17.19 -18.78 24.45
N ARG A 346 17.89 -17.81 25.07
CA ARG A 346 19.28 -17.56 24.71
C ARG A 346 20.09 -18.83 24.93
N THR A 347 20.68 -19.39 23.90
CA THR A 347 21.79 -20.34 24.05
C THR A 347 22.97 -19.53 24.52
N GLY A 348 23.35 -19.73 25.80
CA GLY A 348 24.52 -19.13 26.45
C GLY A 348 25.85 -19.45 25.74
#